data_0f2e50b4a530932695e17c7a90855553
#
_entry.id   0f2e50b4a530932695e17c7a90855553
#
_cell.length_a   1.000
_cell.length_b   1.000
_cell.length_c   1.000
_cell.angle_alpha   90.00
_cell.angle_beta   90.00
_cell.angle_gamma   90.00
#
_symmetry.space_group_name_H-M   'P 1'
#
loop_
_entity.id
_entity.type
_entity.pdbx_description
1 polymer ?
#
loop_
_entity_poly.entity_id
_entity_poly.type
_entity_poly.pdbx_seq_one_letter_code
_entity_poly.pdbx_strand_id
1 'polypeptide(L)'
;MNKGLHYILVALLAVSCCGKTVMPYGETVTLSEDVLADKIRGGWFAQTIGCTYGGPTEFKFKGGLIQDNQPIMWYDNYIYDTFIEDPGLYDDVYMDLTFLEVMAENGLDAPVELYAERFANADYKLWHANQAARYNILNGIMPPESG
;
A
#
# COMPACT_ATOMS: atom_id res chain seq x y z
N MET A 1 -5.19 9.33 50.20
CA MET A 1 -5.40 8.88 48.82
C MET A 1 -4.10 9.09 48.04
N ASN A 2 -3.56 8.00 47.53
CA ASN A 2 -2.17 7.87 47.12
C ASN A 2 -1.93 8.54 45.78
N LYS A 3 -1.34 9.74 45.73
CA LYS A 3 -1.01 10.46 44.50
C LYS A 3 -0.04 9.68 43.59
N GLY A 4 0.74 8.74 44.14
CA GLY A 4 1.66 7.89 43.39
C GLY A 4 0.99 6.87 42.46
N LEU A 5 -0.21 6.40 42.77
CA LEU A 5 -0.94 5.43 41.97
C LEU A 5 -1.49 6.05 40.67
N HIS A 6 -1.81 7.34 40.68
CA HIS A 6 -2.30 8.06 39.49
C HIS A 6 -1.20 8.29 38.45
N TYR A 7 0.03 8.54 38.89
CA TYR A 7 1.17 8.72 37.98
C TYR A 7 1.61 7.41 37.31
N ILE A 8 1.48 6.29 38.01
CA ILE A 8 1.78 4.96 37.45
C ILE A 8 0.74 4.59 36.39
N LEU A 9 -0.53 4.90 36.62
CA LEU A 9 -1.61 4.61 35.64
C LEU A 9 -1.50 5.47 34.37
N VAL A 10 -1.13 6.74 34.51
CA VAL A 10 -0.91 7.65 33.36
C VAL A 10 0.35 7.26 32.58
N ALA A 11 1.41 6.81 33.25
CA ALA A 11 2.62 6.32 32.60
C ALA A 11 2.38 5.01 31.82
N LEU A 12 1.54 4.12 32.34
CA LEU A 12 1.16 2.87 31.65
C LEU A 12 0.28 3.14 30.42
N LEU A 13 -0.60 4.14 30.45
CA LEU A 13 -1.39 4.55 29.29
C LEU A 13 -0.56 5.26 28.23
N ALA A 14 0.45 6.04 28.61
CA ALA A 14 1.35 6.70 27.68
C ALA A 14 2.28 5.72 26.95
N VAL A 15 2.70 4.63 27.61
CA VAL A 15 3.50 3.55 27.00
C VAL A 15 2.66 2.74 26.00
N SER A 16 1.34 2.61 26.22
CA SER A 16 0.45 1.89 25.28
C SER A 16 0.22 2.63 23.96
N CYS A 17 0.36 3.95 23.90
CA CYS A 17 0.17 4.73 22.67
C CYS A 17 1.45 5.00 21.86
N CYS A 18 2.62 4.67 22.38
CA CYS A 18 3.90 4.98 21.72
C CYS A 18 4.79 3.76 21.46
N GLY A 19 4.23 2.57 21.49
CA GLY A 19 4.95 1.34 21.20
C GLY A 19 5.04 1.05 19.71
N LYS A 20 5.67 1.93 18.92
CA LYS A 20 6.36 1.44 17.72
C LYS A 20 7.53 0.60 18.23
N THR A 21 7.31 -0.71 18.33
CA THR A 21 8.41 -1.65 18.43
C THR A 21 9.14 -1.57 17.08
N VAL A 22 10.02 -0.60 16.94
CA VAL A 22 11.00 -0.62 15.85
C VAL A 22 11.89 -1.79 16.16
N MET A 23 11.70 -2.90 15.43
CA MET A 23 12.59 -4.05 15.53
C MET A 23 14.00 -3.57 15.22
N PRO A 24 15.00 -3.81 16.08
CA PRO A 24 16.36 -3.47 15.79
C PRO A 24 16.78 -4.13 14.47
N TYR A 25 17.52 -3.39 13.64
CA TYR A 25 18.06 -3.92 12.40
C TYR A 25 18.88 -5.20 12.68
N GLY A 26 18.44 -6.32 12.10
CA GLY A 26 19.10 -7.62 12.29
C GLY A 26 18.39 -8.60 13.21
N GLU A 27 17.25 -8.23 13.84
CA GLU A 27 16.44 -9.24 14.54
C GLU A 27 15.67 -10.12 13.55
N THR A 28 15.73 -11.44 13.79
CA THR A 28 14.97 -12.42 13.00
C THR A 28 13.59 -12.62 13.63
N VAL A 29 12.55 -12.44 12.84
CA VAL A 29 11.17 -12.78 13.21
C VAL A 29 10.81 -14.12 12.58
N THR A 30 10.39 -15.08 13.38
CA THR A 30 9.89 -16.37 12.89
C THR A 30 8.36 -16.35 12.87
N LEU A 31 7.78 -16.60 11.72
CA LEU A 31 6.34 -16.76 11.52
C LEU A 31 6.07 -18.17 10.98
N SER A 32 4.93 -18.76 11.36
CA SER A 32 4.45 -19.94 10.65
C SER A 32 3.95 -19.56 9.25
N GLU A 33 3.95 -20.51 8.33
CA GLU A 33 3.43 -20.28 6.96
C GLU A 33 1.98 -19.80 6.97
N ASP A 34 1.13 -20.36 7.81
CA ASP A 34 -0.27 -19.94 7.93
C ASP A 34 -0.40 -18.48 8.36
N VAL A 35 0.38 -18.06 9.37
CA VAL A 35 0.39 -16.66 9.83
C VAL A 35 0.92 -15.72 8.76
N LEU A 36 1.96 -16.13 8.04
CA LEU A 36 2.51 -15.34 6.94
C LEU A 36 1.49 -15.21 5.79
N ALA A 37 0.88 -16.33 5.39
CA ALA A 37 -0.15 -16.33 4.34
C ALA A 37 -1.36 -15.46 4.72
N ASP A 38 -1.80 -15.50 5.98
CA ASP A 38 -2.88 -14.65 6.47
C ASP A 38 -2.52 -13.16 6.41
N LYS A 39 -1.31 -12.79 6.83
CA LYS A 39 -0.80 -11.41 6.74
C LYS A 39 -0.71 -10.92 5.29
N ILE A 40 -0.24 -11.76 4.37
CA ILE A 40 -0.16 -11.43 2.93
C ILE A 40 -1.57 -11.19 2.38
N ARG A 41 -2.52 -12.09 2.64
CA ARG A 41 -3.92 -11.90 2.24
C ARG A 41 -4.51 -10.61 2.82
N GLY A 42 -4.28 -10.37 4.12
CA GLY A 42 -4.72 -9.15 4.77
C GLY A 42 -4.15 -7.88 4.12
N GLY A 43 -2.88 -7.90 3.70
CA GLY A 43 -2.23 -6.81 2.98
C GLY A 43 -2.92 -6.52 1.63
N TRP A 44 -3.15 -7.54 0.81
CA TRP A 44 -3.85 -7.41 -0.48
C TRP A 44 -5.27 -6.88 -0.33
N PHE A 45 -6.04 -7.41 0.63
CA PHE A 45 -7.38 -6.91 0.91
C PHE A 45 -7.35 -5.45 1.39
N ALA A 46 -6.43 -5.12 2.30
CA ALA A 46 -6.33 -3.76 2.83
C ALA A 46 -5.98 -2.74 1.74
N GLN A 47 -5.08 -3.07 0.82
CA GLN A 47 -4.72 -2.22 -0.31
C GLN A 47 -5.93 -2.01 -1.23
N THR A 48 -6.60 -3.10 -1.64
CA THR A 48 -7.80 -3.02 -2.49
C THR A 48 -8.92 -2.21 -1.84
N ILE A 49 -9.18 -2.42 -0.54
CA ILE A 49 -10.15 -1.63 0.23
C ILE A 49 -9.73 -0.16 0.27
N GLY A 50 -8.44 0.10 0.50
CA GLY A 50 -7.88 1.46 0.56
C GLY A 50 -8.08 2.23 -0.75
N CYS A 51 -7.75 1.63 -1.89
CA CYS A 51 -7.99 2.21 -3.22
C CYS A 51 -9.48 2.51 -3.43
N THR A 52 -10.35 1.53 -3.17
CA THR A 52 -11.80 1.68 -3.37
C THR A 52 -12.40 2.75 -2.46
N TYR A 53 -11.99 2.80 -1.19
CA TYR A 53 -12.51 3.75 -0.22
C TYR A 53 -11.97 5.16 -0.42
N GLY A 54 -10.68 5.29 -0.79
CA GLY A 54 -10.00 6.57 -0.98
C GLY A 54 -10.31 7.23 -2.32
N GLY A 55 -10.46 6.46 -3.39
CA GLY A 55 -10.63 6.96 -4.75
C GLY A 55 -11.70 8.03 -4.93
N PRO A 56 -12.93 7.86 -4.43
CA PRO A 56 -13.99 8.85 -4.56
C PRO A 56 -13.68 10.21 -3.93
N THR A 57 -12.70 10.28 -3.02
CA THR A 57 -12.30 11.51 -2.32
C THR A 57 -10.96 12.05 -2.79
N GLU A 58 -10.23 11.30 -3.60
CA GLU A 58 -8.93 11.68 -4.12
C GLU A 58 -9.01 13.03 -4.85
N PHE A 59 -8.05 13.90 -4.58
CA PHE A 59 -7.97 15.28 -5.12
C PHE A 59 -9.14 16.22 -4.81
N LYS A 60 -10.23 15.78 -4.15
CA LYS A 60 -11.40 16.63 -3.88
C LYS A 60 -11.22 17.58 -2.69
N PHE A 61 -10.34 17.23 -1.75
CA PHE A 61 -10.14 17.98 -0.49
C PHE A 61 -8.74 18.59 -0.39
N LYS A 62 -8.25 19.16 -1.51
CA LYS A 62 -6.94 19.81 -1.56
C LYS A 62 -6.89 21.04 -0.65
N GLY A 63 -5.91 21.06 0.26
CA GLY A 63 -5.70 22.19 1.20
C GLY A 63 -6.60 22.21 2.42
N GLY A 64 -7.41 21.15 2.66
CA GLY A 64 -8.27 21.01 3.82
C GLY A 64 -8.41 19.56 4.29
N LEU A 65 -9.11 19.38 5.39
CA LEU A 65 -9.49 18.05 5.91
C LEU A 65 -10.91 17.71 5.46
N ILE A 66 -11.16 16.43 5.21
CA ILE A 66 -12.53 15.92 5.04
C ILE A 66 -13.28 16.14 6.35
N GLN A 67 -14.48 16.69 6.28
CA GLN A 67 -15.31 16.92 7.47
C GLN A 67 -15.79 15.58 8.02
N ASP A 68 -15.87 15.45 9.36
CA ASP A 68 -16.26 14.21 10.04
C ASP A 68 -17.65 13.69 9.61
N ASN A 69 -18.52 14.58 9.18
CA ASN A 69 -19.87 14.25 8.71
C ASN A 69 -19.96 14.06 7.17
N GLN A 70 -18.85 14.11 6.45
CA GLN A 70 -18.83 13.83 5.01
C GLN A 70 -19.09 12.36 4.77
N PRO A 71 -20.19 11.97 4.10
CA PRO A 71 -20.44 10.58 3.79
C PRO A 71 -19.44 10.10 2.74
N ILE A 72 -18.81 8.95 3.01
CA ILE A 72 -18.01 8.21 2.04
C ILE A 72 -18.82 6.98 1.64
N MET A 73 -19.04 6.83 0.35
CA MET A 73 -19.87 5.76 -0.19
C MET A 73 -19.26 4.40 0.13
N TRP A 74 -20.08 3.50 0.68
CA TRP A 74 -19.72 2.10 0.85
C TRP A 74 -20.99 1.26 0.93
N TYR A 75 -21.06 0.19 0.12
CA TYR A 75 -22.18 -0.75 0.08
C TYR A 75 -21.72 -2.17 -0.31
N ASP A 76 -22.59 -3.15 -0.17
CA ASP A 76 -22.28 -4.51 -0.60
C ASP A 76 -21.92 -4.53 -2.09
N ASN A 77 -20.89 -5.26 -2.47
CA ASN A 77 -20.32 -5.34 -3.83
C ASN A 77 -19.60 -4.06 -4.33
N TYR A 78 -19.44 -2.99 -3.52
CA TYR A 78 -18.85 -1.74 -3.98
C TYR A 78 -17.45 -1.92 -4.60
N ILE A 79 -16.62 -2.81 -4.05
CA ILE A 79 -15.30 -3.12 -4.63
C ILE A 79 -15.45 -3.69 -6.04
N TYR A 80 -16.36 -4.67 -6.22
CA TYR A 80 -16.58 -5.29 -7.51
C TYR A 80 -17.11 -4.30 -8.54
N ASP A 81 -18.08 -3.50 -8.18
CA ASP A 81 -18.65 -2.48 -9.08
C ASP A 81 -17.60 -1.47 -9.48
N THR A 82 -16.76 -1.01 -8.54
CA THR A 82 -15.66 -0.07 -8.81
C THR A 82 -14.62 -0.69 -9.76
N PHE A 83 -14.29 -1.98 -9.61
CA PHE A 83 -13.38 -2.67 -10.52
C PHE A 83 -13.91 -2.71 -11.96
N ILE A 84 -15.22 -2.81 -12.14
CA ILE A 84 -15.85 -2.82 -13.47
C ILE A 84 -15.95 -1.41 -14.04
N GLU A 85 -16.37 -0.43 -13.24
CA GLU A 85 -16.68 0.92 -13.69
C GLU A 85 -15.43 1.81 -13.84
N ASP A 86 -14.46 1.68 -12.92
CA ASP A 86 -13.22 2.45 -12.91
C ASP A 86 -11.99 1.57 -12.58
N PRO A 87 -11.63 0.66 -13.47
CA PRO A 87 -10.48 -0.22 -13.25
C PRO A 87 -9.15 0.54 -13.09
N GLY A 88 -9.06 1.77 -13.62
CA GLY A 88 -7.87 2.59 -13.51
C GLY A 88 -7.56 3.06 -12.09
N LEU A 89 -8.51 2.96 -11.16
CA LEU A 89 -8.33 3.27 -9.74
C LEU A 89 -7.36 2.31 -9.04
N TYR A 90 -7.11 1.15 -9.62
CA TYR A 90 -6.32 0.07 -9.02
C TYR A 90 -4.93 -0.08 -9.63
N ASP A 91 -4.38 0.98 -10.22
CA ASP A 91 -3.04 0.94 -10.85
C ASP A 91 -1.94 0.51 -9.88
N ASP A 92 -1.99 0.93 -8.61
CA ASP A 92 -1.07 0.48 -7.56
C ASP A 92 -1.18 -1.04 -7.31
N VAL A 93 -2.40 -1.58 -7.29
CA VAL A 93 -2.62 -3.03 -7.13
C VAL A 93 -2.08 -3.80 -8.34
N TYR A 94 -2.29 -3.31 -9.55
CA TYR A 94 -1.76 -3.95 -10.76
C TYR A 94 -0.24 -3.89 -10.82
N MET A 95 0.36 -2.79 -10.38
CA MET A 95 1.81 -2.63 -10.31
C MET A 95 2.42 -3.67 -9.35
N ASP A 96 1.84 -3.83 -8.17
CA ASP A 96 2.31 -4.81 -7.19
C ASP A 96 2.16 -6.25 -7.70
N LEU A 97 1.06 -6.57 -8.40
CA LEU A 97 0.88 -7.87 -9.05
C LEU A 97 1.95 -8.11 -10.14
N THR A 98 2.27 -7.08 -10.93
CA THR A 98 3.31 -7.14 -11.94
C THR A 98 4.67 -7.46 -11.32
N PHE A 99 4.99 -6.85 -10.19
CA PHE A 99 6.24 -7.12 -9.47
C PHE A 99 6.25 -8.50 -8.83
N LEU A 100 5.11 -8.96 -8.32
CA LEU A 100 4.98 -10.32 -7.81
C LEU A 100 5.22 -11.37 -8.90
N GLU A 101 4.74 -11.16 -10.12
CA GLU A 101 5.03 -12.03 -11.26
C GLU A 101 6.52 -12.11 -11.55
N VAL A 102 7.23 -10.97 -11.54
CA VAL A 102 8.70 -10.97 -11.73
C VAL A 102 9.40 -11.78 -10.65
N MET A 103 9.00 -11.62 -9.39
CA MET A 103 9.55 -12.40 -8.28
C MET A 103 9.24 -13.89 -8.40
N ALA A 104 8.05 -14.26 -8.84
CA ALA A 104 7.65 -15.64 -9.02
C ALA A 104 8.45 -16.34 -10.15
N GLU A 105 8.75 -15.61 -11.21
CA GLU A 105 9.51 -16.12 -12.37
C GLU A 105 11.02 -16.14 -12.13
N ASN A 106 11.57 -15.15 -11.40
CA ASN A 106 13.01 -14.91 -11.34
C ASN A 106 13.60 -14.99 -9.92
N GLY A 107 12.76 -15.22 -8.89
CA GLY A 107 13.17 -15.24 -7.48
C GLY A 107 13.21 -13.86 -6.83
N LEU A 108 13.43 -13.86 -5.51
CA LEU A 108 13.40 -12.64 -4.69
C LEU A 108 14.57 -11.69 -4.98
N ASP A 109 15.67 -12.19 -5.53
CA ASP A 109 16.87 -11.42 -5.87
C ASP A 109 16.88 -10.97 -7.35
N ALA A 110 15.71 -10.94 -8.01
CA ALA A 110 15.58 -10.50 -9.38
C ALA A 110 16.14 -9.08 -9.58
N PRO A 111 16.92 -8.83 -10.66
CA PRO A 111 17.45 -7.50 -10.96
C PRO A 111 16.34 -6.46 -11.16
N VAL A 112 16.59 -5.22 -10.74
CA VAL A 112 15.61 -4.12 -10.85
C VAL A 112 15.19 -3.85 -12.30
N GLU A 113 16.04 -4.12 -13.25
CA GLU A 113 15.78 -3.97 -14.68
C GLU A 113 14.61 -4.84 -15.15
N LEU A 114 14.47 -6.07 -14.62
CA LEU A 114 13.35 -6.94 -14.96
C LEU A 114 12.01 -6.38 -14.46
N TYR A 115 12.01 -5.80 -13.28
CA TYR A 115 10.82 -5.11 -12.76
C TYR A 115 10.45 -3.91 -13.63
N ALA A 116 11.45 -3.09 -13.98
CA ALA A 116 11.27 -1.93 -14.83
C ALA A 116 10.71 -2.30 -16.21
N GLU A 117 11.30 -3.31 -16.86
CA GLU A 117 10.85 -3.78 -18.16
C GLU A 117 9.43 -4.36 -18.12
N ARG A 118 9.10 -5.18 -17.11
CA ARG A 118 7.76 -5.74 -16.94
C ARG A 118 6.74 -4.64 -16.71
N PHE A 119 7.03 -3.70 -15.81
CA PHE A 119 6.18 -2.54 -15.51
C PHE A 119 5.97 -1.64 -16.75
N ALA A 120 7.03 -1.35 -17.49
CA ALA A 120 6.95 -0.47 -18.64
C ALA A 120 6.11 -1.06 -19.78
N ASN A 121 6.13 -2.38 -19.95
CA ASN A 121 5.41 -3.10 -21.00
C ASN A 121 4.03 -3.63 -20.58
N ALA A 122 3.61 -3.40 -19.33
CA ALA A 122 2.26 -3.73 -18.88
C ALA A 122 1.22 -2.79 -19.54
N ASP A 123 0.03 -3.29 -19.81
CA ASP A 123 -1.00 -2.59 -20.61
C ASP A 123 -2.07 -1.88 -19.76
N TYR A 124 -2.03 -2.00 -18.42
CA TYR A 124 -2.96 -1.29 -17.55
C TYR A 124 -2.67 0.22 -17.53
N LYS A 125 -3.73 1.00 -17.28
CA LYS A 125 -3.63 2.45 -17.18
C LYS A 125 -2.81 2.85 -15.97
N LEU A 126 -1.97 3.85 -16.15
CA LEU A 126 -1.20 4.50 -15.10
C LEU A 126 -1.51 6.00 -15.04
N TRP A 127 -1.28 6.60 -13.87
CA TRP A 127 -1.50 8.01 -13.63
C TRP A 127 -0.19 8.70 -13.23
N HIS A 128 -0.13 10.02 -13.46
CA HIS A 128 0.90 10.91 -12.93
C HIS A 128 2.34 10.34 -12.94
N ALA A 129 2.93 10.16 -11.76
CA ALA A 129 4.32 9.72 -11.60
C ALA A 129 4.57 8.34 -12.22
N ASN A 130 3.67 7.37 -12.01
CA ASN A 130 3.80 6.03 -12.55
C ASN A 130 3.78 6.04 -14.09
N GLN A 131 2.98 6.90 -14.70
CA GLN A 131 2.96 7.07 -16.14
C GLN A 131 4.25 7.73 -16.66
N ALA A 132 4.80 8.71 -15.92
CA ALA A 132 6.08 9.33 -16.25
C ALA A 132 7.23 8.33 -16.16
N ALA A 133 7.26 7.52 -15.12
CA ALA A 133 8.25 6.45 -14.96
C ALA A 133 8.19 5.44 -16.12
N ARG A 134 6.99 4.97 -16.48
CA ARG A 134 6.80 4.09 -17.66
C ARG A 134 7.35 4.74 -18.93
N TYR A 135 7.02 5.99 -19.17
CA TYR A 135 7.52 6.73 -20.34
C TYR A 135 9.06 6.79 -20.34
N ASN A 136 9.67 7.12 -19.20
CA ASN A 136 11.12 7.20 -19.06
C ASN A 136 11.78 5.85 -19.37
N ILE A 137 11.29 4.75 -18.81
CA ILE A 137 11.83 3.41 -19.03
C ILE A 137 11.73 3.03 -20.51
N LEU A 138 10.59 3.25 -21.15
CA LEU A 138 10.39 2.97 -22.57
C LEU A 138 11.31 3.82 -23.49
N ASN A 139 11.82 4.95 -22.98
CA ASN A 139 12.82 5.78 -23.67
C ASN A 139 14.26 5.49 -23.22
N GLY A 140 14.51 4.40 -22.53
CA GLY A 140 15.84 3.94 -22.15
C GLY A 140 16.40 4.55 -20.86
N ILE A 141 15.59 5.32 -20.11
CA ILE A 141 15.97 5.81 -18.79
C ILE A 141 15.54 4.78 -17.77
N MET A 142 16.50 4.01 -17.25
CA MET A 142 16.24 2.91 -16.31
C MET A 142 16.26 3.42 -14.85
N PRO A 143 15.72 2.62 -13.89
CA PRO A 143 15.87 2.95 -12.47
C PRO A 143 17.37 3.07 -12.06
N PRO A 144 17.67 3.98 -11.11
CA PRO A 144 16.72 4.80 -10.34
C PRO A 144 16.30 6.11 -11.02
N GLU A 145 16.90 6.50 -12.13
CA GLU A 145 16.69 7.79 -12.79
C GLU A 145 15.32 7.92 -13.46
N SER A 146 14.63 6.80 -13.66
CA SER A 146 13.28 6.78 -14.28
C SER A 146 12.17 7.27 -13.37
N GLY A 147 12.39 7.30 -12.05
CA GLY A 147 11.37 7.61 -11.04
C GLY A 147 11.28 9.07 -10.62
#